data_87abe86bd84a416468927710a9e50f8d
#
_entry.id   87abe86bd84a416468927710a9e50f8d
#
_cell.length_a   1.000
_cell.length_b   1.000
_cell.length_c   1.000
_cell.angle_alpha   90.00
_cell.angle_beta   90.00
_cell.angle_gamma   90.00
#
_symmetry.space_group_name_H-M   'P 1'
#
loop_
_entity.id
_entity.type
_entity.pdbx_description
1 polymer ?
#
loop_
_entity_poly.entity_id
_entity_poly.type
_entity_poly.pdbx_seq_one_letter_code
_entity_poly.pdbx_strand_id
1 'polypeptide(L)'
;MKFIKYTCFSILSLALLTACSMEQSSESSMGNQMTTTPTTSMHPLVGKEASDFELKDMKGNTVKLSDYKGKKVYLKFWATWCGPCRQSMPELNKLVEEKDRDFEILTVMAPGMQGEKTEEEFVKWFAQQDYPSVPVLYNPDGSVFANYQVRSIPTEVFIDSQGKIGHVQLGAISNEAAKKIIKELK
;
A
#
# COMPACT_ATOMS: atom_id res chain seq x y z
N MET A 1 -25.02 43.37 30.32
CA MET A 1 -24.63 44.00 31.60
C MET A 1 -23.97 42.96 32.48
N LYS A 2 -22.69 42.99 32.65
CA LYS A 2 -21.82 43.13 33.82
C LYS A 2 -20.40 42.75 33.42
N PHE A 3 -19.59 43.78 33.31
CA PHE A 3 -18.13 43.72 33.22
C PHE A 3 -17.56 43.45 34.61
N ILE A 4 -16.61 42.54 34.72
CA ILE A 4 -15.71 42.43 35.86
C ILE A 4 -14.28 42.52 35.35
N LYS A 5 -13.70 43.71 35.67
CA LYS A 5 -12.27 43.98 35.59
C LYS A 5 -11.61 43.44 36.86
N TYR A 6 -10.49 42.77 36.74
CA TYR A 6 -9.53 42.64 37.84
C TYR A 6 -8.12 42.99 37.36
N THR A 7 -7.60 43.90 38.10
CA THR A 7 -6.40 44.68 38.02
C THR A 7 -5.13 43.88 38.33
N CYS A 8 -4.07 44.44 37.76
CA CYS A 8 -2.64 44.23 38.02
C CYS A 8 -2.25 43.90 39.45
N PHE A 9 -1.27 43.01 39.61
CA PHE A 9 -0.31 43.09 40.69
C PHE A 9 1.09 42.75 40.17
N SER A 10 1.89 43.81 40.08
CA SER A 10 3.33 43.75 39.90
C SER A 10 4.00 43.39 41.22
N ILE A 11 4.87 42.40 41.21
CA ILE A 11 5.90 42.26 42.25
C ILE A 11 7.25 42.01 41.57
N LEU A 12 8.08 43.01 41.76
CA LEU A 12 9.49 43.14 41.42
C LEU A 12 10.31 42.58 42.60
N SER A 13 11.25 41.68 42.35
CA SER A 13 12.38 41.32 43.24
C SER A 13 13.45 40.63 42.42
N LEU A 14 14.42 41.26 42.02
CA LEU A 14 15.78 41.65 42.48
C LEU A 14 16.69 40.45 42.85
N ALA A 15 17.61 40.21 41.92
CA ALA A 15 19.02 39.78 42.01
C ALA A 15 19.46 38.77 43.05
N LEU A 16 20.25 37.78 42.58
CA LEU A 16 21.58 37.49 43.07
C LEU A 16 22.39 36.69 42.04
N LEU A 17 23.46 37.30 41.60
CA LEU A 17 24.58 36.72 40.86
C LEU A 17 25.39 35.78 41.75
N THR A 18 25.61 34.57 41.30
CA THR A 18 26.77 33.77 41.75
C THR A 18 27.42 33.14 40.53
N ALA A 19 28.56 33.71 40.20
CA ALA A 19 29.54 33.12 39.29
C ALA A 19 30.39 32.12 40.09
N CYS A 20 30.62 30.94 39.54
CA CYS A 20 31.76 30.04 39.81
C CYS A 20 31.91 29.23 38.52
N SER A 21 32.91 29.55 37.75
CA SER A 21 34.28 29.05 37.73
C SER A 21 34.40 27.73 36.93
N MET A 22 35.06 27.92 35.84
CA MET A 22 35.81 27.01 34.97
C MET A 22 36.23 25.69 35.64
N GLU A 23 35.97 24.59 34.92
CA GLU A 23 36.98 23.53 34.79
C GLU A 23 36.93 22.94 33.36
N GLN A 24 38.04 23.10 32.70
CA GLN A 24 38.33 22.71 31.34
C GLN A 24 38.98 21.32 31.45
N SER A 25 38.39 20.33 30.82
CA SER A 25 39.07 19.05 30.58
C SER A 25 38.71 18.54 29.18
N SER A 26 39.67 18.76 28.32
CA SER A 26 40.13 18.03 27.14
C SER A 26 39.29 16.87 26.57
N GLU A 27 38.99 17.04 25.27
CA GLU A 27 39.14 16.13 24.15
C GLU A 27 38.73 14.65 24.31
N SER A 28 37.67 14.30 23.60
CA SER A 28 37.71 13.16 22.71
C SER A 28 36.71 13.34 21.58
N SER A 29 37.24 13.69 20.42
CA SER A 29 36.61 13.64 19.14
C SER A 29 36.18 12.21 18.84
N MET A 30 34.89 11.94 18.82
CA MET A 30 34.31 10.86 18.03
C MET A 30 33.10 11.45 17.30
N GLY A 31 33.38 11.92 16.10
CA GLY A 31 32.40 12.25 15.12
C GLY A 31 31.57 11.02 14.76
N ASN A 32 30.46 10.83 15.44
CA ASN A 32 29.41 9.93 14.98
C ASN A 32 28.55 10.73 14.00
N GLN A 33 29.03 10.83 12.75
CA GLN A 33 28.16 11.20 11.65
C GLN A 33 27.10 10.11 11.55
N MET A 34 25.99 10.37 12.22
CA MET A 34 24.74 9.66 11.99
C MET A 34 24.27 10.08 10.60
N THR A 35 24.80 9.41 9.58
CA THR A 35 24.18 9.40 8.25
C THR A 35 22.82 8.72 8.42
N THR A 36 21.83 9.53 8.72
CA THR A 36 20.41 9.13 8.58
C THR A 36 20.13 9.03 7.09
N THR A 37 20.56 7.92 6.46
CA THR A 37 19.89 7.45 5.26
C THR A 37 18.44 7.24 5.66
N PRO A 38 17.47 7.86 4.96
CA PRO A 38 16.07 7.53 5.18
C PRO A 38 15.93 6.05 4.80
N THR A 39 15.86 5.18 5.80
CA THR A 39 15.46 3.79 5.61
C THR A 39 13.99 3.86 5.23
N THR A 40 13.71 3.98 3.95
CA THR A 40 12.40 3.65 3.40
C THR A 40 12.19 2.20 3.80
N SER A 41 11.36 1.96 4.79
CA SER A 41 11.06 0.60 5.26
C SER A 41 10.36 -0.12 4.12
N MET A 42 11.14 -0.88 3.35
CA MET A 42 10.59 -1.71 2.28
C MET A 42 9.65 -2.73 2.91
N HIS A 43 8.54 -2.98 2.24
CA HIS A 43 7.59 -4.00 2.69
C HIS A 43 8.33 -5.35 2.87
N PRO A 44 8.03 -6.14 3.94
CA PRO A 44 8.78 -7.36 4.28
C PRO A 44 8.82 -8.44 3.18
N LEU A 45 7.91 -8.36 2.22
CA LEU A 45 7.84 -9.31 1.10
C LEU A 45 8.70 -8.91 -0.12
N VAL A 46 9.19 -7.67 -0.19
CA VAL A 46 10.03 -7.24 -1.32
C VAL A 46 11.30 -8.08 -1.39
N GLY A 47 11.63 -8.59 -2.57
CA GLY A 47 12.74 -9.49 -2.83
C GLY A 47 12.46 -10.97 -2.57
N LYS A 48 11.29 -11.33 -1.99
CA LYS A 48 10.89 -12.72 -1.76
C LYS A 48 10.12 -13.28 -2.95
N GLU A 49 10.10 -14.60 -3.08
CA GLU A 49 9.21 -15.31 -3.99
C GLU A 49 7.75 -14.96 -3.67
N ALA A 50 6.97 -14.65 -4.70
CA ALA A 50 5.54 -14.46 -4.57
C ALA A 50 4.88 -15.81 -4.22
N SER A 51 4.04 -15.82 -3.19
CA SER A 51 3.28 -17.03 -2.83
C SER A 51 2.34 -17.41 -3.98
N ASP A 52 2.46 -18.63 -4.47
CA ASP A 52 1.53 -19.15 -5.49
C ASP A 52 0.11 -19.24 -4.93
N PHE A 53 -0.86 -19.14 -5.80
CA PHE A 53 -2.27 -19.32 -5.49
C PHE A 53 -3.01 -19.96 -6.66
N GLU A 54 -4.12 -20.60 -6.34
CA GLU A 54 -5.09 -21.11 -7.30
C GLU A 54 -6.47 -20.56 -6.91
N LEU A 55 -7.01 -19.67 -7.71
CA LEU A 55 -8.27 -18.98 -7.45
C LEU A 55 -9.23 -19.13 -8.64
N LYS A 56 -10.52 -18.86 -8.42
CA LYS A 56 -11.52 -18.81 -9.48
C LYS A 56 -11.74 -17.37 -9.92
N ASP A 57 -11.89 -17.18 -11.24
CA ASP A 57 -12.39 -15.93 -11.79
C ASP A 57 -13.94 -15.89 -11.73
N MET A 58 -14.52 -14.77 -12.13
CA MET A 58 -15.99 -14.56 -12.17
C MET A 58 -16.72 -15.53 -13.10
N LYS A 59 -16.03 -16.21 -14.01
CA LYS A 59 -16.58 -17.21 -14.95
C LYS A 59 -16.39 -18.63 -14.45
N GLY A 60 -15.76 -18.82 -13.30
CA GLY A 60 -15.43 -20.11 -12.71
C GLY A 60 -14.16 -20.77 -13.25
N ASN A 61 -13.40 -20.10 -14.12
CA ASN A 61 -12.13 -20.62 -14.57
C ASN A 61 -11.10 -20.58 -13.45
N THR A 62 -10.24 -21.58 -13.40
CA THR A 62 -9.11 -21.60 -12.46
C THR A 62 -7.96 -20.75 -13.01
N VAL A 63 -7.43 -19.88 -12.17
CA VAL A 63 -6.27 -19.01 -12.45
C VAL A 63 -5.23 -19.28 -11.38
N LYS A 64 -4.00 -19.59 -11.80
CA LYS A 64 -2.84 -19.78 -10.91
C LYS A 64 -1.81 -18.70 -11.16
N LEU A 65 -1.16 -18.21 -10.11
CA LEU A 65 -0.06 -17.27 -10.32
C LEU A 65 1.09 -17.91 -11.12
N SER A 66 1.33 -19.21 -10.90
CA SER A 66 2.35 -19.97 -11.63
C SER A 66 2.15 -20.02 -13.14
N ASP A 67 0.93 -19.79 -13.66
CA ASP A 67 0.65 -19.71 -15.09
C ASP A 67 1.26 -18.45 -15.75
N TYR A 68 1.68 -17.50 -14.95
CA TYR A 68 2.30 -16.25 -15.39
C TYR A 68 3.84 -16.24 -15.26
N LYS A 69 4.46 -17.40 -15.05
CA LYS A 69 5.93 -17.49 -15.04
C LYS A 69 6.54 -16.92 -16.32
N GLY A 70 7.57 -16.10 -16.16
CA GLY A 70 8.21 -15.39 -17.26
C GLY A 70 7.55 -14.06 -17.63
N LYS A 71 6.43 -13.73 -17.00
CA LYS A 71 5.74 -12.44 -17.17
C LYS A 71 5.78 -11.63 -15.88
N LYS A 72 5.79 -10.32 -16.01
CA LYS A 72 5.56 -9.42 -14.86
C LYS A 72 4.09 -9.40 -14.52
N VAL A 73 3.74 -9.32 -13.23
CA VAL A 73 2.35 -9.31 -12.76
C VAL A 73 2.11 -8.12 -11.84
N TYR A 74 1.06 -7.37 -12.13
CA TYR A 74 0.47 -6.37 -11.25
C TYR A 74 -0.73 -6.99 -10.56
N LEU A 75 -0.62 -7.26 -9.26
CA LEU A 75 -1.62 -7.89 -8.42
C LEU A 75 -2.20 -6.86 -7.45
N LYS A 76 -3.53 -6.64 -7.47
CA LYS A 76 -4.23 -5.68 -6.63
C LYS A 76 -5.22 -6.36 -5.70
N PHE A 77 -5.11 -6.07 -4.41
CA PHE A 77 -6.06 -6.51 -3.37
C PHE A 77 -7.05 -5.40 -3.07
N TRP A 78 -8.34 -5.71 -3.08
CA TRP A 78 -9.38 -4.71 -2.95
C TRP A 78 -10.71 -5.27 -2.41
N ALA A 79 -11.70 -4.38 -2.17
CA ALA A 79 -13.07 -4.73 -1.79
C ALA A 79 -14.08 -3.73 -2.35
N THR A 80 -15.35 -4.13 -2.47
CA THR A 80 -16.41 -3.28 -3.02
C THR A 80 -16.76 -2.09 -2.13
N TRP A 81 -16.56 -2.22 -0.83
CA TRP A 81 -16.80 -1.16 0.15
C TRP A 81 -15.61 -0.19 0.30
N CYS A 82 -14.47 -0.49 -0.30
CA CYS A 82 -13.27 0.34 -0.23
C CYS A 82 -13.36 1.53 -1.19
N GLY A 83 -13.56 2.72 -0.67
CA GLY A 83 -13.69 3.96 -1.44
C GLY A 83 -12.49 4.22 -2.38
N PRO A 84 -11.24 4.28 -1.87
CA PRO A 84 -10.04 4.48 -2.72
C PRO A 84 -9.85 3.37 -3.76
N CYS A 85 -10.24 2.13 -3.43
CA CYS A 85 -10.19 1.04 -4.41
C CYS A 85 -11.10 1.33 -5.60
N ARG A 86 -12.37 1.65 -5.34
CA ARG A 86 -13.36 1.95 -6.37
C ARG A 86 -12.98 3.16 -7.24
N GLN A 87 -12.43 4.20 -6.63
CA GLN A 87 -11.99 5.40 -7.36
C GLN A 87 -10.88 5.11 -8.37
N SER A 88 -10.01 4.13 -8.10
CA SER A 88 -8.92 3.76 -9.00
C SER A 88 -9.30 2.70 -10.06
N MET A 89 -10.46 2.04 -9.94
CA MET A 89 -10.86 0.97 -10.87
C MET A 89 -11.09 1.44 -12.30
N PRO A 90 -11.72 2.58 -12.59
CA PRO A 90 -11.89 3.03 -13.97
C PRO A 90 -10.57 3.28 -14.70
N GLU A 91 -9.57 3.81 -14.00
CA GLU A 91 -8.21 3.96 -14.56
C GLU A 91 -7.53 2.60 -14.74
N LEU A 92 -7.66 1.68 -13.79
CA LEU A 92 -7.16 0.32 -13.93
C LEU A 92 -7.80 -0.39 -15.13
N ASN A 93 -9.09 -0.19 -15.37
CA ASN A 93 -9.80 -0.74 -16.51
C ASN A 93 -9.16 -0.30 -17.85
N LYS A 94 -8.82 0.99 -17.97
CA LYS A 94 -8.12 1.51 -19.15
C LYS A 94 -6.76 0.82 -19.33
N LEU A 95 -6.03 0.62 -18.24
CA LEU A 95 -4.75 -0.09 -18.26
C LEU A 95 -4.90 -1.56 -18.68
N VAL A 96 -5.97 -2.22 -18.23
CA VAL A 96 -6.30 -3.60 -18.65
C VAL A 96 -6.58 -3.67 -20.17
N GLU A 97 -7.22 -2.66 -20.73
CA GLU A 97 -7.58 -2.59 -22.16
C GLU A 97 -6.41 -2.22 -23.08
N GLU A 98 -5.28 -1.76 -22.55
CA GLU A 98 -4.09 -1.48 -23.35
C GLU A 98 -3.54 -2.78 -23.98
N LYS A 99 -3.45 -2.81 -25.32
CA LYS A 99 -3.04 -4.01 -26.06
C LYS A 99 -1.53 -4.26 -26.05
N ASP A 100 -0.74 -3.21 -25.89
CA ASP A 100 0.73 -3.26 -26.00
C ASP A 100 1.43 -3.39 -24.64
N ARG A 101 0.70 -3.75 -23.57
CA ARG A 101 1.31 -3.97 -22.26
C ARG A 101 2.10 -5.30 -22.24
N ASP A 102 3.25 -5.26 -21.59
CA ASP A 102 4.18 -6.39 -21.42
C ASP A 102 4.08 -7.05 -20.02
N PHE A 103 2.95 -6.86 -19.34
CA PHE A 103 2.68 -7.40 -18.01
C PHE A 103 1.21 -7.81 -17.88
N GLU A 104 0.94 -8.65 -16.91
CA GLU A 104 -0.42 -9.10 -16.59
C GLU A 104 -0.98 -8.33 -15.40
N ILE A 105 -2.30 -8.18 -15.39
CA ILE A 105 -3.02 -7.52 -14.29
C ILE A 105 -4.01 -8.52 -13.70
N LEU A 106 -3.96 -8.71 -12.40
CA LEU A 106 -4.88 -9.54 -11.64
C LEU A 106 -5.41 -8.75 -10.46
N THR A 107 -6.68 -8.92 -10.14
CA THR A 107 -7.22 -8.35 -8.91
C THR A 107 -7.85 -9.44 -8.04
N VAL A 108 -7.70 -9.33 -6.73
CA VAL A 108 -8.17 -10.31 -5.76
C VAL A 108 -9.11 -9.65 -4.77
N MET A 109 -10.26 -10.24 -4.55
CA MET A 109 -11.22 -9.86 -3.54
C MET A 109 -11.64 -11.08 -2.73
N ALA A 110 -12.18 -10.87 -1.51
CA ALA A 110 -12.53 -11.95 -0.59
C ALA A 110 -14.06 -11.97 -0.35
N PRO A 111 -14.83 -12.69 -1.20
CA PRO A 111 -16.29 -12.73 -1.10
C PRO A 111 -16.75 -13.21 0.28
N GLY A 112 -17.77 -12.53 0.84
CA GLY A 112 -18.36 -12.88 2.12
C GLY A 112 -17.51 -12.58 3.35
N MET A 113 -16.28 -12.06 3.18
CA MET A 113 -15.38 -11.74 4.30
C MET A 113 -15.41 -10.23 4.61
N GLN A 114 -15.30 -9.89 5.90
CA GLN A 114 -15.13 -8.50 6.36
C GLN A 114 -16.14 -7.50 5.77
N GLY A 115 -17.39 -7.92 5.59
CA GLY A 115 -18.46 -7.09 5.04
C GLY A 115 -18.45 -7.01 3.49
N GLU A 116 -17.63 -7.81 2.83
CA GLU A 116 -17.68 -7.94 1.38
C GLU A 116 -18.92 -8.74 0.94
N LYS A 117 -19.38 -8.46 -0.27
CA LYS A 117 -20.48 -9.16 -0.93
C LYS A 117 -20.19 -10.64 -1.10
N THR A 118 -21.22 -11.47 -1.11
CA THR A 118 -21.12 -12.83 -1.62
C THR A 118 -20.74 -12.80 -3.12
N GLU A 119 -20.29 -13.92 -3.67
CA GLU A 119 -19.98 -14.00 -5.10
C GLU A 119 -21.18 -13.62 -5.98
N GLU A 120 -22.39 -14.10 -5.62
CA GLU A 120 -23.61 -13.80 -6.36
C GLU A 120 -23.98 -12.31 -6.31
N GLU A 121 -23.91 -11.69 -5.14
CA GLU A 121 -24.14 -10.25 -4.97
C GLU A 121 -23.10 -9.43 -5.68
N PHE A 122 -21.84 -9.87 -5.65
CA PHE A 122 -20.73 -9.21 -6.32
C PHE A 122 -20.94 -9.18 -7.84
N VAL A 123 -21.30 -10.30 -8.48
CA VAL A 123 -21.55 -10.35 -9.92
C VAL A 123 -22.63 -9.34 -10.33
N LYS A 124 -23.75 -9.26 -9.58
CA LYS A 124 -24.83 -8.30 -9.83
C LYS A 124 -24.36 -6.85 -9.66
N TRP A 125 -23.55 -6.60 -8.66
CA TRP A 125 -23.00 -5.28 -8.39
C TRP A 125 -21.94 -4.88 -9.43
N PHE A 126 -21.02 -5.79 -9.77
CA PHE A 126 -19.93 -5.54 -10.71
C PHE A 126 -20.45 -5.23 -12.13
N ALA A 127 -21.51 -5.87 -12.55
CA ALA A 127 -22.17 -5.61 -13.85
C ALA A 127 -22.71 -4.17 -14.01
N GLN A 128 -22.83 -3.42 -12.93
CA GLN A 128 -23.28 -2.03 -12.91
C GLN A 128 -22.12 -1.03 -12.84
N GLN A 129 -20.87 -1.52 -12.85
CA GLN A 129 -19.70 -0.66 -12.75
C GLN A 129 -19.16 -0.29 -14.15
N ASP A 130 -18.40 0.78 -14.22
CA ASP A 130 -17.78 1.31 -15.44
C ASP A 130 -16.36 0.77 -15.69
N TYR A 131 -16.03 -0.39 -15.13
CA TYR A 131 -14.74 -1.07 -15.29
C TYR A 131 -14.88 -2.58 -15.57
N PRO A 132 -15.63 -2.96 -16.61
CA PRO A 132 -16.00 -4.37 -16.88
C PRO A 132 -14.82 -5.25 -17.30
N SER A 133 -13.71 -4.67 -17.74
CA SER A 133 -12.54 -5.42 -18.22
C SER A 133 -11.58 -5.81 -17.10
N VAL A 134 -11.76 -5.27 -15.87
CA VAL A 134 -10.90 -5.60 -14.74
C VAL A 134 -11.05 -7.08 -14.37
N PRO A 135 -9.96 -7.88 -14.40
CA PRO A 135 -10.02 -9.28 -14.00
C PRO A 135 -10.16 -9.40 -12.50
N VAL A 136 -11.13 -10.17 -12.03
CA VAL A 136 -11.40 -10.37 -10.61
C VAL A 136 -11.27 -11.85 -10.25
N LEU A 137 -10.47 -12.14 -9.24
CA LEU A 137 -10.26 -13.48 -8.67
C LEU A 137 -10.87 -13.51 -7.27
N TYR A 138 -11.54 -14.60 -6.94
CA TYR A 138 -12.18 -14.82 -5.65
C TYR A 138 -11.28 -15.58 -4.69
N ASN A 139 -11.07 -15.01 -3.53
CA ASN A 139 -10.35 -15.62 -2.41
C ASN A 139 -11.28 -15.76 -1.18
N PRO A 140 -12.25 -16.69 -1.20
CA PRO A 140 -13.30 -16.77 -0.19
C PRO A 140 -12.80 -17.12 1.21
N ASP A 141 -11.64 -17.77 1.32
CA ASP A 141 -11.00 -18.13 2.59
C ASP A 141 -10.01 -17.08 3.12
N GLY A 142 -9.72 -16.02 2.35
CA GLY A 142 -8.77 -14.97 2.71
C GLY A 142 -7.30 -15.41 2.74
N SER A 143 -6.98 -16.64 2.33
CA SER A 143 -5.63 -17.19 2.43
C SER A 143 -4.58 -16.39 1.64
N VAL A 144 -4.93 -15.93 0.44
CA VAL A 144 -4.04 -15.12 -0.40
C VAL A 144 -3.80 -13.75 0.22
N PHE A 145 -4.83 -13.11 0.80
CA PHE A 145 -4.64 -11.87 1.57
C PHE A 145 -3.63 -12.07 2.71
N ALA A 146 -3.74 -13.19 3.44
CA ALA A 146 -2.84 -13.51 4.54
C ALA A 146 -1.40 -13.77 4.05
N ASN A 147 -1.23 -14.56 2.99
CA ASN A 147 0.08 -14.89 2.42
C ASN A 147 0.82 -13.65 1.91
N TYR A 148 0.09 -12.69 1.34
CA TYR A 148 0.63 -11.42 0.88
C TYR A 148 0.66 -10.34 1.98
N GLN A 149 0.36 -10.70 3.23
CA GLN A 149 0.38 -9.81 4.40
C GLN A 149 -0.44 -8.53 4.20
N VAL A 150 -1.56 -8.64 3.50
CA VAL A 150 -2.45 -7.51 3.22
C VAL A 150 -3.15 -7.06 4.51
N ARG A 151 -2.78 -5.90 5.01
CA ARG A 151 -3.33 -5.30 6.24
C ARG A 151 -4.22 -4.10 5.99
N SER A 152 -4.17 -3.56 4.79
CA SER A 152 -4.99 -2.44 4.32
C SER A 152 -5.27 -2.60 2.85
N ILE A 153 -6.34 -1.98 2.35
CA ILE A 153 -6.70 -1.98 0.94
C ILE A 153 -6.93 -0.55 0.42
N PRO A 154 -6.59 -0.31 -0.85
CA PRO A 154 -5.95 -1.25 -1.73
C PRO A 154 -4.50 -1.52 -1.33
N THR A 155 -4.03 -2.74 -1.51
CA THR A 155 -2.61 -3.09 -1.54
C THR A 155 -2.30 -3.59 -2.94
N GLU A 156 -1.22 -3.11 -3.51
CA GLU A 156 -0.79 -3.42 -4.86
C GLU A 156 0.59 -4.04 -4.83
N VAL A 157 0.73 -5.22 -5.43
CA VAL A 157 1.95 -6.01 -5.43
C VAL A 157 2.44 -6.16 -6.86
N PHE A 158 3.70 -5.87 -7.08
CA PHE A 158 4.34 -5.96 -8.38
C PHE A 158 5.36 -7.09 -8.35
N ILE A 159 5.15 -8.08 -9.21
CA ILE A 159 5.92 -9.32 -9.29
C ILE A 159 6.73 -9.28 -10.59
N ASP A 160 8.00 -9.58 -10.52
CA ASP A 160 8.89 -9.60 -11.67
C ASP A 160 8.75 -10.90 -12.49
N SER A 161 9.40 -10.96 -13.65
CA SER A 161 9.34 -12.13 -14.53
C SER A 161 9.97 -13.40 -13.94
N GLN A 162 10.73 -13.27 -12.84
CA GLN A 162 11.29 -14.40 -12.09
C GLN A 162 10.34 -14.90 -10.99
N GLY A 163 9.17 -14.26 -10.80
CA GLY A 163 8.21 -14.57 -9.75
C GLY A 163 8.53 -13.94 -8.40
N LYS A 164 9.43 -12.96 -8.33
CA LYS A 164 9.76 -12.27 -7.08
C LYS A 164 8.97 -10.99 -6.93
N ILE A 165 8.59 -10.68 -5.71
CA ILE A 165 7.94 -9.42 -5.37
C ILE A 165 8.99 -8.30 -5.45
N GLY A 166 8.90 -7.46 -6.47
CA GLY A 166 9.81 -6.34 -6.66
C GLY A 166 9.35 -5.07 -5.96
N HIS A 167 8.02 -4.89 -5.78
CA HIS A 167 7.46 -3.73 -5.10
C HIS A 167 6.12 -4.05 -4.44
N VAL A 168 5.85 -3.41 -3.32
CA VAL A 168 4.52 -3.41 -2.66
C VAL A 168 4.13 -1.98 -2.37
N GLN A 169 2.97 -1.58 -2.88
CA GLN A 169 2.37 -0.27 -2.70
C GLN A 169 1.15 -0.38 -1.78
N LEU A 170 1.13 0.40 -0.71
CA LEU A 170 -0.04 0.59 0.13
C LEU A 170 -0.83 1.81 -0.35
N GLY A 171 -2.11 1.63 -0.60
CA GLY A 171 -2.96 2.64 -1.24
C GLY A 171 -2.93 2.57 -2.77
N ALA A 172 -3.93 3.21 -3.40
CA ALA A 172 -4.04 3.25 -4.86
C ALA A 172 -2.97 4.15 -5.49
N ILE A 173 -2.50 3.77 -6.67
CA ILE A 173 -1.58 4.57 -7.49
C ILE A 173 -2.16 4.82 -8.88
N SER A 174 -1.59 5.78 -9.59
CA SER A 174 -1.94 6.05 -10.99
C SER A 174 -1.36 4.99 -11.93
N ASN A 175 -1.93 4.88 -13.13
CA ASN A 175 -1.42 3.98 -14.16
C ASN A 175 0.02 4.31 -14.55
N GLU A 176 0.41 5.59 -14.58
CA GLU A 176 1.76 6.04 -14.88
C GLU A 176 2.75 5.55 -13.83
N ALA A 177 2.38 5.64 -12.54
CA ALA A 177 3.20 5.15 -11.45
C ALA A 177 3.33 3.63 -11.50
N ALA A 178 2.24 2.89 -11.78
CA ALA A 178 2.26 1.44 -11.94
C ALA A 178 3.19 1.02 -13.10
N LYS A 179 3.06 1.65 -14.27
CA LYS A 179 3.92 1.40 -15.43
C LYS A 179 5.40 1.69 -15.14
N LYS A 180 5.69 2.77 -14.40
CA LYS A 180 7.05 3.10 -14.00
C LYS A 180 7.64 2.00 -13.11
N ILE A 181 6.91 1.55 -12.09
CA ILE A 181 7.34 0.46 -11.21
C ILE A 181 7.60 -0.81 -12.03
N ILE A 182 6.67 -1.20 -12.89
CA ILE A 182 6.78 -2.41 -13.72
C ILE A 182 8.00 -2.35 -14.65
N LYS A 183 8.28 -1.18 -15.22
CA LYS A 183 9.45 -0.99 -16.09
C LYS A 183 10.78 -1.20 -15.35
N GLU A 184 10.82 -0.88 -14.06
CA GLU A 184 12.01 -1.03 -13.22
C GLU A 184 12.20 -2.48 -12.70
N LEU A 185 11.20 -3.35 -12.84
CA LEU A 185 11.31 -4.77 -12.51
C LEU A 185 12.15 -5.54 -13.50
N LYS A 186 12.74 -6.65 -13.04
CA LYS A 186 13.51 -7.59 -13.86
C LYS A 186 12.62 -8.42 -14.78
#